data_da05e851a4cd9351b47288c211e4f063
#
_entry.id   da05e851a4cd9351b47288c211e4f063
#
_cell.length_a   1.000
_cell.length_b   1.000
_cell.length_c   1.000
_cell.angle_alpha   90.00
_cell.angle_beta   90.00
_cell.angle_gamma   90.00
#
_symmetry.space_group_name_H-M   'P 1'
#
loop_
_entity.id
_entity.type
_entity.pdbx_description
1 polymer ?
#
loop_
_entity_poly.entity_id
_entity_poly.type
_entity_poly.pdbx_seq_one_letter_code
_entity_poly.pdbx_strand_id
1 'polypeptide(L)'
;MWSYRIVAPYLFERTSIPDNTVEHLADGQVLLQFSAAGVCGSDLPAFRGNRGRLPGDDGKSAAEKDGFPIHEVAGEVIASRHPDHRAGDRVVGWASRFDGLMERVISDGNMLAPYHPALSPAEAVGLQPLACVLYACEQLPDLSGLHVAIIGQGSIGLLFSYVAKAAGARRVTGVDPVDRSGQAPAFGVDDPVRATSDRWVSQLAPGDRADVVIEAVGHQVATLGHAIEAAAPGATVFYFGVADDEAYPINMRLMLRNNLTLKSGVTLDRRRVLGLAAKFADEHPELLRTYLTHTFGVDDVQGAFDLACRPDPERIKIAIGA
;
A
#
# COMPACT_ATOMS: atom_id res chain seq x y z
N MET A 1 16.66 -21.58 7.94
CA MET A 1 16.45 -20.45 6.99
C MET A 1 16.69 -19.11 7.68
N TRP A 2 17.01 -18.06 6.92
CA TRP A 2 17.09 -16.71 7.46
C TRP A 2 15.72 -16.10 7.71
N SER A 3 15.64 -15.22 8.71
CA SER A 3 14.50 -14.37 9.02
C SER A 3 14.97 -13.07 9.66
N TYR A 4 14.10 -12.09 9.75
CA TYR A 4 14.34 -10.85 10.46
C TYR A 4 13.30 -10.63 11.56
N ARG A 5 13.72 -9.97 12.65
CA ARG A 5 12.87 -9.55 13.78
C ARG A 5 13.13 -8.10 14.13
N ILE A 6 12.10 -7.39 14.55
CA ILE A 6 12.24 -6.07 15.18
C ILE A 6 12.57 -6.29 16.66
N VAL A 7 13.83 -6.19 17.06
CA VAL A 7 14.29 -6.45 18.43
C VAL A 7 14.18 -5.23 19.35
N ALA A 8 14.15 -4.02 18.76
CA ALA A 8 13.91 -2.75 19.45
C ALA A 8 13.31 -1.76 18.45
N PRO A 9 12.72 -0.63 18.91
CA PRO A 9 12.32 0.44 18.01
C PRO A 9 13.46 0.84 17.07
N TYR A 10 13.17 0.91 15.77
CA TYR A 10 14.11 1.21 14.69
C TYR A 10 15.26 0.21 14.52
N LEU A 11 15.13 -1.04 15.02
CA LEU A 11 16.21 -2.01 14.94
C LEU A 11 15.72 -3.39 14.52
N PHE A 12 16.22 -3.85 13.36
CA PHE A 12 16.10 -5.23 12.93
C PHE A 12 17.32 -6.06 13.36
N GLU A 13 17.08 -7.33 13.63
CA GLU A 13 18.09 -8.35 13.77
C GLU A 13 17.81 -9.49 12.79
N ARG A 14 18.86 -9.92 12.06
CA ARG A 14 18.78 -11.13 11.25
C ARG A 14 18.99 -12.35 12.14
N THR A 15 18.06 -13.30 12.05
CA THR A 15 18.06 -14.51 12.85
C THR A 15 18.09 -15.75 11.96
N SER A 16 18.46 -16.88 12.55
CA SER A 16 18.34 -18.20 11.91
C SER A 16 17.26 -19.00 12.63
N ILE A 17 16.26 -19.46 11.88
CA ILE A 17 15.12 -20.21 12.38
C ILE A 17 14.99 -21.54 11.63
N PRO A 18 14.27 -22.54 12.17
CA PRO A 18 13.94 -23.77 11.45
C PRO A 18 13.31 -23.48 10.09
N ASP A 19 13.56 -24.34 9.12
CA ASP A 19 12.99 -24.18 7.78
C ASP A 19 11.46 -24.39 7.81
N ASN A 20 10.75 -23.52 7.09
CA ASN A 20 9.39 -23.84 6.67
C ASN A 20 9.45 -24.92 5.59
N THR A 21 8.65 -25.97 5.76
CA THR A 21 8.60 -27.12 4.85
C THR A 21 7.17 -27.43 4.44
N VAL A 22 6.98 -28.35 3.50
CA VAL A 22 5.65 -28.76 3.02
C VAL A 22 4.76 -29.35 4.12
N GLU A 23 5.35 -29.95 5.15
CA GLU A 23 4.64 -30.51 6.29
C GLU A 23 3.94 -29.43 7.13
N HIS A 24 4.44 -28.19 7.09
CA HIS A 24 3.85 -27.06 7.79
C HIS A 24 2.66 -26.43 7.06
N LEU A 25 2.37 -26.84 5.81
CA LEU A 25 1.26 -26.29 5.04
C LEU A 25 -0.08 -26.85 5.52
N ALA A 26 -1.03 -25.96 5.79
CA ALA A 26 -2.46 -26.29 5.86
C ALA A 26 -3.07 -26.32 4.44
N ASP A 27 -4.29 -26.86 4.35
CA ASP A 27 -5.04 -26.84 3.09
C ASP A 27 -5.25 -25.41 2.60
N GLY A 28 -5.08 -25.20 1.29
CA GLY A 28 -5.17 -23.88 0.66
C GLY A 28 -3.91 -23.02 0.79
N GLN A 29 -2.87 -23.46 1.47
CA GLN A 29 -1.62 -22.73 1.61
C GLN A 29 -0.57 -23.12 0.58
N VAL A 30 0.36 -22.20 0.35
CA VAL A 30 1.55 -22.37 -0.48
C VAL A 30 2.81 -21.99 0.29
N LEU A 31 3.91 -22.64 -0.01
CA LEU A 31 5.25 -22.33 0.46
C LEU A 31 6.02 -21.64 -0.65
N LEU A 32 6.48 -20.44 -0.40
CA LEU A 32 7.24 -19.61 -1.34
C LEU A 32 8.71 -19.60 -0.98
N GLN A 33 9.59 -19.74 -1.96
CA GLN A 33 10.95 -19.24 -1.89
C GLN A 33 10.90 -17.72 -2.09
N PHE A 34 11.42 -16.97 -1.16
CA PHE A 34 11.48 -15.51 -1.23
C PHE A 34 12.25 -15.04 -2.47
N SER A 35 11.70 -14.06 -3.17
CA SER A 35 12.37 -13.38 -4.29
C SER A 35 12.44 -11.87 -4.07
N ALA A 36 11.36 -11.25 -3.57
CA ALA A 36 11.33 -9.86 -3.18
C ALA A 36 10.18 -9.57 -2.20
N ALA A 37 10.34 -8.47 -1.48
CA ALA A 37 9.30 -7.90 -0.60
C ALA A 37 9.19 -6.39 -0.81
N GLY A 38 8.00 -5.83 -0.61
CA GLY A 38 7.75 -4.39 -0.64
C GLY A 38 7.64 -3.80 0.76
N VAL A 39 8.29 -2.66 1.00
CA VAL A 39 8.08 -1.88 2.23
C VAL A 39 6.85 -1.01 2.06
N CYS A 40 5.89 -1.14 2.98
CA CYS A 40 4.66 -0.37 3.03
C CYS A 40 4.66 0.67 4.16
N GLY A 41 3.90 1.75 4.01
CA GLY A 41 3.72 2.74 5.07
C GLY A 41 3.14 2.12 6.36
N SER A 42 2.29 1.11 6.24
CA SER A 42 1.69 0.38 7.36
C SER A 42 2.67 -0.51 8.15
N ASP A 43 3.86 -0.79 7.61
CA ASP A 43 4.91 -1.53 8.32
C ASP A 43 5.68 -0.63 9.30
N LEU A 44 5.68 0.68 9.05
CA LEU A 44 6.52 1.64 9.76
C LEU A 44 6.14 1.85 11.24
N PRO A 45 4.85 1.86 11.64
CA PRO A 45 4.50 1.94 13.05
C PRO A 45 5.13 0.83 13.89
N ALA A 46 5.12 -0.40 13.40
CA ALA A 46 5.77 -1.52 14.08
C ALA A 46 7.28 -1.34 14.21
N PHE A 47 7.94 -0.91 13.13
CA PHE A 47 9.38 -0.63 13.14
C PHE A 47 9.75 0.51 14.10
N ARG A 48 8.90 1.54 14.20
CA ARG A 48 9.06 2.67 15.15
C ARG A 48 8.76 2.30 16.60
N GLY A 49 8.27 1.08 16.86
CA GLY A 49 7.96 0.59 18.20
C GLY A 49 6.54 0.96 18.68
N ASN A 50 5.67 1.42 17.78
CA ASN A 50 4.26 1.63 18.13
C ASN A 50 3.58 0.26 18.30
N ARG A 51 3.02 0.04 19.49
CA ARG A 51 2.30 -1.19 19.86
C ARG A 51 0.80 -1.10 19.52
N GLY A 52 0.45 -0.54 18.37
CA GLY A 52 -0.93 -0.56 17.89
C GLY A 52 -1.39 -2.00 17.62
N ARG A 53 -2.70 -2.25 17.68
CA ARG A 53 -3.29 -3.51 17.23
C ARG A 53 -3.09 -3.63 15.72
N LEU A 54 -2.14 -4.45 15.32
CA LEU A 54 -1.93 -4.78 13.92
C LEU A 54 -2.91 -5.88 13.51
N PRO A 55 -3.38 -5.90 12.24
CA PRO A 55 -4.12 -7.04 11.74
C PRO A 55 -3.34 -8.33 11.99
N GLY A 56 -3.98 -9.35 12.58
CA GLY A 56 -3.32 -10.60 12.93
C GLY A 56 -2.56 -10.55 14.28
N ASP A 57 -2.87 -9.60 15.15
CA ASP A 57 -2.30 -9.55 16.50
C ASP A 57 -2.71 -10.80 17.30
N ASP A 58 -1.70 -11.68 17.52
CA ASP A 58 -1.81 -12.92 18.32
C ASP A 58 -1.37 -12.72 19.78
N GLY A 59 -1.21 -11.46 20.19
CA GLY A 59 -0.74 -11.09 21.53
C GLY A 59 0.77 -11.17 21.73
N LYS A 60 1.53 -11.59 20.71
CA LYS A 60 2.99 -11.59 20.76
C LYS A 60 3.57 -10.21 20.48
N SER A 61 4.69 -9.90 21.09
CA SER A 61 5.45 -8.68 20.75
C SER A 61 6.05 -8.80 19.33
N ALA A 62 6.35 -7.66 18.69
CA ALA A 62 7.03 -7.65 17.40
C ALA A 62 8.37 -8.40 17.42
N ALA A 63 9.06 -8.40 18.58
CA ALA A 63 10.32 -9.13 18.78
C ALA A 63 10.17 -10.65 18.77
N GLU A 64 8.95 -11.16 18.95
CA GLU A 64 8.65 -12.59 18.92
C GLU A 64 8.13 -13.07 17.56
N LYS A 65 8.00 -12.15 16.59
CA LYS A 65 7.46 -12.45 15.26
C LYS A 65 8.56 -12.48 14.21
N ASP A 66 8.87 -13.68 13.73
CA ASP A 66 9.78 -13.86 12.60
C ASP A 66 9.16 -13.31 11.30
N GLY A 67 9.98 -12.63 10.49
CA GLY A 67 9.58 -12.11 9.20
C GLY A 67 8.66 -10.87 9.22
N PHE A 68 8.25 -10.43 10.41
CA PHE A 68 7.34 -9.31 10.61
C PHE A 68 8.07 -7.95 10.40
N PRO A 69 7.43 -6.92 9.82
CA PRO A 69 5.98 -6.72 9.55
C PRO A 69 5.59 -6.87 8.07
N ILE A 70 6.46 -7.36 7.22
CA ILE A 70 6.27 -7.35 5.77
C ILE A 70 5.07 -8.21 5.35
N HIS A 71 4.21 -7.60 4.53
CA HIS A 71 3.04 -8.29 3.97
C HIS A 71 2.99 -8.28 2.43
N GLU A 72 3.79 -7.47 1.73
CA GLU A 72 3.90 -7.47 0.28
C GLU A 72 5.06 -8.38 -0.14
N VAL A 73 4.77 -9.48 -0.84
CA VAL A 73 5.79 -10.47 -1.21
C VAL A 73 5.66 -10.92 -2.66
N ALA A 74 6.80 -11.20 -3.28
CA ALA A 74 6.91 -11.94 -4.52
C ALA A 74 7.86 -13.12 -4.31
N GLY A 75 7.54 -14.28 -4.87
CA GLY A 75 8.35 -15.46 -4.71
C GLY A 75 8.02 -16.54 -5.73
N GLU A 76 8.80 -17.62 -5.68
CA GLU A 76 8.55 -18.85 -6.42
C GLU A 76 7.87 -19.89 -5.50
N VAL A 77 6.80 -20.49 -5.96
CA VAL A 77 6.13 -21.57 -5.24
C VAL A 77 7.04 -22.80 -5.24
N ILE A 78 7.45 -23.26 -4.07
CA ILE A 78 8.24 -24.50 -3.94
C ILE A 78 7.38 -25.69 -3.48
N ALA A 79 6.24 -25.44 -2.82
CA ALA A 79 5.23 -26.44 -2.51
C ALA A 79 3.85 -25.80 -2.39
N SER A 80 2.78 -26.55 -2.70
CA SER A 80 1.41 -26.05 -2.66
C SER A 80 0.43 -27.12 -2.19
N ARG A 81 -0.52 -26.68 -1.35
CA ARG A 81 -1.78 -27.39 -1.06
C ARG A 81 -2.99 -26.59 -1.56
N HIS A 82 -2.76 -25.61 -2.44
CA HIS A 82 -3.81 -24.84 -3.13
C HIS A 82 -4.00 -25.40 -4.55
N PRO A 83 -5.25 -25.58 -5.04
CA PRO A 83 -5.51 -26.22 -6.35
C PRO A 83 -4.94 -25.44 -7.55
N ASP A 84 -4.81 -24.15 -7.44
CA ASP A 84 -4.45 -23.26 -8.55
C ASP A 84 -2.97 -22.82 -8.55
N HIS A 85 -2.17 -23.27 -7.60
CA HIS A 85 -0.72 -22.98 -7.55
C HIS A 85 0.09 -24.26 -7.58
N ARG A 86 1.20 -24.22 -8.33
CA ARG A 86 2.12 -25.36 -8.51
C ARG A 86 3.56 -24.93 -8.25
N ALA A 87 4.40 -25.89 -7.86
CA ALA A 87 5.85 -25.64 -7.77
C ALA A 87 6.39 -25.09 -9.09
N GLY A 88 7.21 -24.04 -9.02
CA GLY A 88 7.75 -23.29 -10.15
C GLY A 88 6.92 -22.06 -10.53
N ASP A 89 5.69 -21.89 -10.03
CA ASP A 89 4.90 -20.67 -10.29
C ASP A 89 5.56 -19.45 -9.64
N ARG A 90 5.71 -18.38 -10.41
CA ARG A 90 6.11 -17.06 -9.89
C ARG A 90 4.88 -16.27 -9.51
N VAL A 91 4.77 -15.94 -8.22
CA VAL A 91 3.58 -15.32 -7.67
C VAL A 91 3.90 -14.07 -6.84
N VAL A 92 2.93 -13.18 -6.75
CA VAL A 92 2.96 -11.96 -5.93
C VAL A 92 1.67 -11.82 -5.15
N GLY A 93 1.71 -11.15 -4.00
CA GLY A 93 0.54 -10.82 -3.21
C GLY A 93 0.87 -10.56 -1.75
N TRP A 94 0.06 -11.10 -0.86
CA TRP A 94 0.20 -10.88 0.58
C TRP A 94 0.86 -12.06 1.28
N ALA A 95 1.81 -11.79 2.18
CA ALA A 95 2.16 -12.71 3.25
C ALA A 95 1.03 -12.70 4.27
N SER A 96 0.27 -13.80 4.35
CA SER A 96 -1.02 -13.85 5.06
C SER A 96 -0.92 -13.59 6.56
N ARG A 97 0.29 -13.73 7.14
CA ARG A 97 0.58 -13.53 8.57
C ARG A 97 1.48 -12.32 8.82
N PHE A 98 1.71 -11.48 7.81
CA PHE A 98 2.65 -10.34 7.89
C PHE A 98 4.08 -10.77 8.20
N ASP A 99 4.46 -11.96 7.79
CA ASP A 99 5.75 -12.62 8.06
C ASP A 99 6.59 -12.78 6.78
N GLY A 100 6.49 -11.81 5.86
CA GLY A 100 7.11 -11.88 4.53
C GLY A 100 8.62 -11.70 4.50
N LEU A 101 9.27 -11.31 5.60
CA LEU A 101 10.70 -11.03 5.63
C LEU A 101 11.49 -12.26 6.14
N MET A 102 11.36 -13.35 5.40
CA MET A 102 12.05 -14.62 5.66
C MET A 102 12.29 -15.41 4.36
N GLU A 103 13.24 -16.32 4.38
CA GLU A 103 13.68 -17.09 3.21
C GLU A 103 12.58 -17.94 2.58
N ARG A 104 11.71 -18.53 3.42
CA ARG A 104 10.58 -19.34 2.98
C ARG A 104 9.30 -18.89 3.67
N VAL A 105 8.40 -18.32 2.88
CA VAL A 105 7.13 -17.72 3.35
C VAL A 105 5.98 -18.70 3.12
N ILE A 106 5.18 -18.96 4.16
CA ILE A 106 3.90 -19.66 4.01
C ILE A 106 2.78 -18.62 3.89
N SER A 107 1.99 -18.71 2.82
CA SER A 107 0.84 -17.85 2.64
C SER A 107 -0.40 -18.58 2.15
N ASP A 108 -1.58 -17.98 2.34
CA ASP A 108 -2.83 -18.42 1.74
C ASP A 108 -2.77 -18.22 0.23
N GLY A 109 -3.02 -19.28 -0.54
CA GLY A 109 -2.97 -19.22 -1.99
C GLY A 109 -4.00 -18.27 -2.61
N ASN A 110 -5.13 -17.99 -1.91
CA ASN A 110 -6.10 -17.00 -2.35
C ASN A 110 -5.62 -15.55 -2.21
N MET A 111 -4.50 -15.34 -1.54
CA MET A 111 -3.85 -14.03 -1.38
C MET A 111 -2.73 -13.79 -2.40
N LEU A 112 -2.54 -14.71 -3.33
CA LEU A 112 -1.46 -14.72 -4.31
C LEU A 112 -2.02 -14.84 -5.73
N ALA A 113 -1.31 -14.26 -6.70
CA ALA A 113 -1.59 -14.44 -8.12
C ALA A 113 -0.26 -14.50 -8.92
N PRO A 114 -0.24 -15.19 -10.06
CA PRO A 114 0.88 -15.14 -10.98
C PRO A 114 1.10 -13.72 -11.52
N TYR A 115 2.34 -13.38 -11.84
CA TYR A 115 2.68 -12.13 -12.49
C TYR A 115 3.49 -12.35 -13.79
N HIS A 116 3.47 -11.35 -14.66
CA HIS A 116 4.09 -11.46 -15.99
C HIS A 116 5.61 -11.69 -15.89
N PRO A 117 6.19 -12.66 -16.63
CA PRO A 117 7.62 -13.00 -16.57
C PRO A 117 8.58 -11.85 -16.89
N ALA A 118 8.13 -10.83 -17.63
CA ALA A 118 8.94 -9.66 -17.96
C ALA A 118 9.20 -8.74 -16.74
N LEU A 119 8.39 -8.84 -15.68
CA LEU A 119 8.63 -8.10 -14.46
C LEU A 119 9.70 -8.80 -13.63
N SER A 120 10.65 -8.04 -13.11
CA SER A 120 11.49 -8.51 -12.02
C SER A 120 10.66 -8.75 -10.77
N PRO A 121 11.09 -9.60 -9.82
CA PRO A 121 10.38 -9.77 -8.55
C PRO A 121 10.19 -8.46 -7.78
N ALA A 122 11.18 -7.55 -7.83
CA ALA A 122 11.13 -6.24 -7.18
C ALA A 122 10.07 -5.32 -7.82
N GLU A 123 9.89 -5.34 -9.14
CA GLU A 123 8.80 -4.60 -9.81
C GLU A 123 7.45 -5.24 -9.50
N ALA A 124 7.38 -6.57 -9.49
CA ALA A 124 6.15 -7.31 -9.26
C ALA A 124 5.51 -7.03 -7.90
N VAL A 125 6.30 -6.75 -6.84
CA VAL A 125 5.71 -6.40 -5.52
C VAL A 125 4.81 -5.16 -5.60
N GLY A 126 5.00 -4.27 -6.58
CA GLY A 126 4.12 -3.12 -6.81
C GLY A 126 2.70 -3.49 -7.25
N LEU A 127 2.47 -4.73 -7.70
CA LEU A 127 1.12 -5.21 -8.04
C LEU A 127 0.21 -5.32 -6.82
N GLN A 128 0.78 -5.63 -5.64
CA GLN A 128 -0.02 -5.76 -4.42
C GLN A 128 -0.66 -4.42 -3.99
N PRO A 129 0.07 -3.30 -3.81
CA PRO A 129 -0.53 -2.01 -3.51
C PRO A 129 -1.39 -1.47 -4.67
N LEU A 130 -1.04 -1.74 -5.93
CA LEU A 130 -1.89 -1.40 -7.08
C LEU A 130 -3.24 -2.13 -7.01
N ALA A 131 -3.26 -3.40 -6.64
CA ALA A 131 -4.50 -4.17 -6.43
C ALA A 131 -5.38 -3.53 -5.33
N CYS A 132 -4.78 -3.05 -4.24
CA CYS A 132 -5.50 -2.33 -3.19
C CYS A 132 -6.15 -1.04 -3.70
N VAL A 133 -5.40 -0.26 -4.49
CA VAL A 133 -5.89 0.98 -5.09
C VAL A 133 -7.03 0.72 -6.09
N LEU A 134 -6.88 -0.27 -6.97
CA LEU A 134 -7.93 -0.64 -7.93
C LEU A 134 -9.20 -1.11 -7.21
N TYR A 135 -9.08 -1.94 -6.17
CA TYR A 135 -10.22 -2.36 -5.36
C TYR A 135 -10.95 -1.19 -4.70
N ALA A 136 -10.21 -0.20 -4.19
CA ALA A 136 -10.80 1.01 -3.63
C ALA A 136 -11.49 1.86 -4.72
N CYS A 137 -10.89 1.97 -5.91
CA CYS A 137 -11.47 2.70 -7.03
C CYS A 137 -12.78 2.06 -7.54
N GLU A 138 -12.95 0.74 -7.47
CA GLU A 138 -14.23 0.07 -7.78
C GLU A 138 -15.39 0.54 -6.88
N GLN A 139 -15.09 1.11 -5.73
CA GLN A 139 -16.09 1.60 -4.78
C GLN A 139 -16.40 3.08 -4.95
N LEU A 140 -15.62 3.80 -5.79
CA LEU A 140 -15.83 5.20 -6.12
C LEU A 140 -16.89 5.37 -7.22
N PRO A 141 -17.45 6.57 -7.40
CA PRO A 141 -18.21 6.90 -8.60
C PRO A 141 -17.30 6.82 -9.85
N ASP A 142 -17.89 6.83 -11.03
CA ASP A 142 -17.14 7.03 -12.27
C ASP A 142 -16.34 8.33 -12.17
N LEU A 143 -15.01 8.23 -12.31
CA LEU A 143 -14.09 9.36 -12.15
C LEU A 143 -13.98 10.21 -13.41
N SER A 144 -14.55 9.76 -14.53
CA SER A 144 -14.48 10.48 -15.81
C SER A 144 -15.05 11.90 -15.70
N GLY A 145 -14.23 12.88 -16.07
CA GLY A 145 -14.60 14.29 -16.01
C GLY A 145 -14.62 14.93 -14.62
N LEU A 146 -14.36 14.17 -13.54
CA LEU A 146 -14.37 14.68 -12.18
C LEU A 146 -13.05 15.35 -11.78
N HIS A 147 -13.10 16.21 -10.76
CA HIS A 147 -11.94 16.66 -10.00
C HIS A 147 -11.70 15.69 -8.83
N VAL A 148 -10.55 15.07 -8.81
CA VAL A 148 -10.12 14.13 -7.74
C VAL A 148 -8.98 14.78 -6.97
N ALA A 149 -9.11 14.87 -5.65
CA ALA A 149 -8.03 15.31 -4.77
C ALA A 149 -7.55 14.14 -3.90
N ILE A 150 -6.24 13.98 -3.80
CA ILE A 150 -5.62 12.92 -3.00
C ILE A 150 -4.73 13.56 -1.93
N ILE A 151 -5.08 13.37 -0.67
CA ILE A 151 -4.29 13.80 0.50
C ILE A 151 -3.31 12.68 0.86
N GLY A 152 -2.02 12.99 0.84
CA GLY A 152 -0.93 12.02 0.91
C GLY A 152 -0.50 11.57 -0.48
N GLN A 153 0.72 11.96 -0.91
CA GLN A 153 1.35 11.59 -2.17
C GLN A 153 2.56 10.68 -1.92
N GLY A 154 2.40 9.75 -0.97
CA GLY A 154 3.29 8.61 -0.81
C GLY A 154 3.06 7.56 -1.90
N SER A 155 3.56 6.34 -1.70
CA SER A 155 3.43 5.25 -2.67
C SER A 155 1.97 4.97 -3.07
N ILE A 156 1.06 4.95 -2.11
CA ILE A 156 -0.38 4.71 -2.35
C ILE A 156 -1.04 5.91 -3.03
N GLY A 157 -0.79 7.14 -2.56
CA GLY A 157 -1.42 8.33 -3.14
C GLY A 157 -1.03 8.57 -4.59
N LEU A 158 0.23 8.30 -4.96
CA LEU A 158 0.68 8.38 -6.36
C LEU A 158 0.00 7.31 -7.24
N LEU A 159 -0.22 6.08 -6.73
CA LEU A 159 -1.00 5.09 -7.46
C LEU A 159 -2.47 5.52 -7.64
N PHE A 160 -3.10 6.11 -6.61
CA PHE A 160 -4.44 6.68 -6.75
C PHE A 160 -4.48 7.79 -7.81
N SER A 161 -3.49 8.67 -7.80
CA SER A 161 -3.39 9.75 -8.80
C SER A 161 -3.30 9.18 -10.21
N TYR A 162 -2.44 8.19 -10.42
CA TYR A 162 -2.28 7.52 -11.71
C TYR A 162 -3.57 6.85 -12.17
N VAL A 163 -4.20 6.05 -11.30
CA VAL A 163 -5.44 5.33 -11.62
C VAL A 163 -6.59 6.30 -11.88
N ALA A 164 -6.73 7.37 -11.08
CA ALA A 164 -7.74 8.41 -11.31
C ALA A 164 -7.55 9.09 -12.67
N LYS A 165 -6.32 9.42 -13.04
CA LYS A 165 -6.01 10.02 -14.35
C LYS A 165 -6.30 9.05 -15.49
N ALA A 166 -5.91 7.79 -15.37
CA ALA A 166 -6.21 6.74 -16.35
C ALA A 166 -7.72 6.49 -16.50
N ALA A 167 -8.50 6.66 -15.41
CA ALA A 167 -9.96 6.59 -15.42
C ALA A 167 -10.64 7.87 -15.98
N GLY A 168 -9.89 8.83 -16.51
CA GLY A 168 -10.43 10.02 -17.18
C GLY A 168 -10.77 11.19 -16.25
N ALA A 169 -10.23 11.24 -15.03
CA ALA A 169 -10.37 12.40 -14.16
C ALA A 169 -9.92 13.66 -14.88
N ARG A 170 -10.77 14.69 -14.88
CA ARG A 170 -10.50 15.98 -15.52
C ARG A 170 -9.32 16.69 -14.85
N ARG A 171 -9.23 16.59 -13.55
CA ARG A 171 -8.21 17.23 -12.71
C ARG A 171 -7.83 16.33 -11.56
N VAL A 172 -6.54 16.15 -11.34
CA VAL A 172 -6.00 15.40 -10.18
C VAL A 172 -5.13 16.36 -9.37
N THR A 173 -5.53 16.62 -8.13
CA THR A 173 -4.78 17.43 -7.17
C THR A 173 -4.14 16.51 -6.14
N GLY A 174 -2.81 16.53 -6.06
CA GLY A 174 -2.04 15.74 -5.08
C GLY A 174 -1.48 16.63 -3.98
N VAL A 175 -1.80 16.33 -2.71
CA VAL A 175 -1.39 17.15 -1.56
C VAL A 175 -0.44 16.36 -0.66
N ASP A 176 0.76 16.88 -0.43
CA ASP A 176 1.77 16.25 0.45
C ASP A 176 2.72 17.34 1.01
N PRO A 177 3.15 17.25 2.27
CA PRO A 177 4.19 18.15 2.81
C PRO A 177 5.57 17.91 2.17
N VAL A 178 5.84 16.71 1.66
CA VAL A 178 7.03 16.40 0.88
C VAL A 178 6.82 16.88 -0.55
N ASP A 179 7.81 17.52 -1.16
CA ASP A 179 7.74 17.98 -2.54
C ASP A 179 7.66 16.79 -3.51
N ARG A 180 6.53 16.67 -4.21
CA ARG A 180 6.26 15.62 -5.22
C ARG A 180 6.19 16.16 -6.64
N SER A 181 6.59 17.41 -6.86
CA SER A 181 6.52 18.04 -8.19
C SER A 181 7.32 17.29 -9.26
N GLY A 182 8.44 16.65 -8.87
CA GLY A 182 9.25 15.85 -9.78
C GLY A 182 8.55 14.58 -10.27
N GLN A 183 7.74 13.92 -9.44
CA GLN A 183 7.01 12.68 -9.76
C GLN A 183 5.61 12.96 -10.34
N ALA A 184 5.05 14.12 -10.07
CA ALA A 184 3.69 14.49 -10.42
C ALA A 184 3.31 14.20 -11.90
N PRO A 185 4.13 14.56 -12.90
CA PRO A 185 3.78 14.30 -14.31
C PRO A 185 3.67 12.81 -14.64
N ALA A 186 4.58 11.98 -14.07
CA ALA A 186 4.61 10.54 -14.33
C ALA A 186 3.41 9.81 -13.72
N PHE A 187 2.80 10.40 -12.67
CA PHE A 187 1.64 9.83 -11.99
C PHE A 187 0.32 10.58 -12.30
N GLY A 188 0.32 11.44 -13.32
CA GLY A 188 -0.90 12.11 -13.79
C GLY A 188 -1.46 13.14 -12.82
N VAL A 189 -0.64 13.67 -11.91
CA VAL A 189 -1.02 14.77 -11.00
C VAL A 189 -0.94 16.08 -11.75
N ASP A 190 -2.09 16.76 -11.93
CA ASP A 190 -2.16 18.05 -12.60
C ASP A 190 -1.70 19.20 -11.67
N ASP A 191 -2.07 19.11 -10.38
CA ASP A 191 -1.73 20.13 -9.39
C ASP A 191 -0.98 19.51 -8.21
N PRO A 192 0.34 19.45 -8.22
CA PRO A 192 1.12 19.04 -7.05
C PRO A 192 1.15 20.16 -6.02
N VAL A 193 0.53 19.94 -4.87
CA VAL A 193 0.45 20.92 -3.77
C VAL A 193 1.39 20.50 -2.66
N ARG A 194 2.50 21.24 -2.49
CA ARG A 194 3.40 21.06 -1.35
C ARG A 194 2.88 21.79 -0.12
N ALA A 195 2.03 21.13 0.66
CA ALA A 195 1.47 21.66 1.90
C ALA A 195 1.00 20.53 2.82
N THR A 196 0.84 20.82 4.10
CA THR A 196 0.03 20.01 5.00
C THR A 196 -1.45 20.14 4.63
N SER A 197 -2.26 19.11 4.90
CA SER A 197 -3.66 19.08 4.50
C SER A 197 -4.50 20.21 5.12
N ASP A 198 -4.23 20.59 6.37
CA ASP A 198 -4.88 21.74 7.05
C ASP A 198 -4.58 23.06 6.34
N ARG A 199 -3.30 23.28 6.00
CA ARG A 199 -2.90 24.51 5.28
C ARG A 199 -3.54 24.57 3.90
N TRP A 200 -3.54 23.44 3.17
CA TRP A 200 -4.17 23.39 1.85
C TRP A 200 -5.66 23.71 1.92
N VAL A 201 -6.40 23.04 2.82
CA VAL A 201 -7.85 23.24 2.96
C VAL A 201 -8.19 24.66 3.36
N SER A 202 -7.41 25.31 4.24
CA SER A 202 -7.63 26.69 4.67
C SER A 202 -7.51 27.70 3.53
N GLN A 203 -6.87 27.33 2.41
CA GLN A 203 -6.66 28.17 1.23
C GLN A 203 -7.62 27.85 0.07
N LEU A 204 -8.43 26.77 0.19
CA LEU A 204 -9.35 26.38 -0.86
C LEU A 204 -10.50 27.37 -1.02
N ALA A 205 -10.64 27.91 -2.23
CA ALA A 205 -11.87 28.60 -2.60
C ALA A 205 -13.03 27.58 -2.77
N PRO A 206 -14.29 28.00 -2.60
CA PRO A 206 -15.45 27.11 -2.77
C PRO A 206 -15.49 26.39 -4.12
N GLY A 207 -15.04 27.03 -5.20
CA GLY A 207 -14.98 26.45 -6.55
C GLY A 207 -13.82 25.47 -6.81
N ASP A 208 -12.85 25.40 -5.88
CA ASP A 208 -11.68 24.51 -6.00
C ASP A 208 -11.84 23.20 -5.24
N ARG A 209 -12.98 22.98 -4.60
CA ARG A 209 -13.27 21.75 -3.89
C ARG A 209 -13.46 20.59 -4.87
N ALA A 210 -13.07 19.39 -4.44
CA ALA A 210 -13.03 18.21 -5.29
C ALA A 210 -14.34 17.41 -5.23
N ASP A 211 -14.69 16.78 -6.37
CA ASP A 211 -15.84 15.88 -6.50
C ASP A 211 -15.58 14.54 -5.80
N VAL A 212 -14.31 14.12 -5.74
CA VAL A 212 -13.85 12.96 -4.97
C VAL A 212 -12.61 13.37 -4.20
N VAL A 213 -12.57 13.06 -2.89
CA VAL A 213 -11.40 13.27 -2.04
C VAL A 213 -10.95 11.94 -1.46
N ILE A 214 -9.70 11.57 -1.69
CA ILE A 214 -9.10 10.33 -1.17
C ILE A 214 -8.11 10.69 -0.07
N GLU A 215 -8.33 10.15 1.14
CA GLU A 215 -7.38 10.21 2.23
C GLU A 215 -6.46 8.99 2.16
N ALA A 216 -5.18 9.21 1.84
CA ALA A 216 -4.17 8.17 1.64
C ALA A 216 -2.94 8.34 2.56
N VAL A 217 -3.06 9.11 3.65
CA VAL A 217 -1.99 9.30 4.64
C VAL A 217 -2.02 8.20 5.68
N GLY A 218 -3.18 7.99 6.32
CA GLY A 218 -3.31 7.12 7.47
C GLY A 218 -2.53 7.61 8.71
N HIS A 219 -2.64 6.89 9.82
CA HIS A 219 -1.90 7.18 11.06
C HIS A 219 -2.01 8.63 11.57
N GLN A 220 -3.05 9.36 11.13
CA GLN A 220 -3.34 10.73 11.51
C GLN A 220 -4.85 10.96 11.58
N VAL A 221 -5.35 11.34 12.76
CA VAL A 221 -6.79 11.55 12.98
C VAL A 221 -7.34 12.75 12.20
N ALA A 222 -6.54 13.82 12.05
CA ALA A 222 -7.00 15.09 11.49
C ALA A 222 -7.25 15.05 9.98
N THR A 223 -6.53 14.21 9.23
CA THR A 223 -6.56 14.21 7.76
C THR A 223 -7.93 13.83 7.19
N LEU A 224 -8.71 12.98 7.87
CA LEU A 224 -10.09 12.69 7.49
C LEU A 224 -10.98 13.94 7.58
N GLY A 225 -10.83 14.74 8.64
CA GLY A 225 -11.54 16.02 8.78
C GLY A 225 -11.23 16.96 7.61
N HIS A 226 -9.95 17.09 7.26
CA HIS A 226 -9.50 17.92 6.15
C HIS A 226 -10.02 17.38 4.78
N ALA A 227 -10.08 16.07 4.60
CA ALA A 227 -10.68 15.47 3.40
C ALA A 227 -12.17 15.82 3.25
N ILE A 228 -12.92 15.81 4.36
CA ILE A 228 -14.34 16.23 4.39
C ILE A 228 -14.47 17.71 4.06
N GLU A 229 -13.58 18.56 4.57
CA GLU A 229 -13.59 20.01 4.30
C GLU A 229 -13.21 20.35 2.84
N ALA A 230 -12.36 19.53 2.20
CA ALA A 230 -11.96 19.71 0.81
C ALA A 230 -13.01 19.26 -0.20
N ALA A 231 -14.06 18.56 0.24
CA ALA A 231 -15.09 17.98 -0.60
C ALA A 231 -16.11 19.01 -1.08
N ALA A 232 -16.45 18.98 -2.37
CA ALA A 232 -17.52 19.77 -2.98
C ALA A 232 -18.90 19.24 -2.51
N PRO A 233 -19.98 20.05 -2.62
CA PRO A 233 -21.34 19.52 -2.38
C PRO A 233 -21.66 18.31 -3.24
N GLY A 234 -22.17 17.23 -2.63
CA GLY A 234 -22.47 15.95 -3.29
C GLY A 234 -21.27 15.02 -3.46
N ALA A 235 -20.09 15.43 -3.03
CA ALA A 235 -18.84 14.68 -3.23
C ALA A 235 -18.76 13.39 -2.42
N THR A 236 -17.87 12.51 -2.87
CA THR A 236 -17.47 11.30 -2.15
C THR A 236 -16.11 11.51 -1.51
N VAL A 237 -16.01 11.22 -0.21
CA VAL A 237 -14.75 11.10 0.54
C VAL A 237 -14.45 9.62 0.74
N PHE A 238 -13.25 9.19 0.36
CA PHE A 238 -12.79 7.83 0.59
C PHE A 238 -11.61 7.83 1.58
N TYR A 239 -11.80 7.20 2.72
CA TYR A 239 -10.76 7.00 3.70
C TYR A 239 -10.04 5.66 3.43
N PHE A 240 -8.81 5.74 2.96
CA PHE A 240 -7.97 4.58 2.62
C PHE A 240 -6.85 4.34 3.65
N GLY A 241 -6.38 5.39 4.28
CA GLY A 241 -5.28 5.33 5.22
C GLY A 241 -5.56 4.35 6.38
N VAL A 242 -4.50 3.76 6.94
CA VAL A 242 -4.63 2.88 8.12
C VAL A 242 -4.97 3.74 9.33
N ALA A 243 -6.05 3.37 10.04
CA ALA A 243 -6.48 4.05 11.26
C ALA A 243 -5.74 3.52 12.48
N ASP A 244 -5.20 4.42 13.32
CA ASP A 244 -4.57 4.08 14.60
C ASP A 244 -5.60 4.01 15.74
N ASP A 245 -6.68 4.79 15.66
CA ASP A 245 -7.73 4.89 16.68
C ASP A 245 -9.04 4.25 16.19
N GLU A 246 -9.82 3.71 17.12
CA GLU A 246 -11.14 3.11 16.83
C GLU A 246 -12.20 4.16 16.45
N ALA A 247 -12.01 5.41 16.84
CA ALA A 247 -12.97 6.49 16.60
C ALA A 247 -12.28 7.77 16.12
N TYR A 248 -12.75 8.29 14.99
CA TYR A 248 -12.29 9.56 14.43
C TYR A 248 -13.41 10.60 14.48
N PRO A 249 -13.12 11.84 14.97
CA PRO A 249 -14.11 12.91 14.97
C PRO A 249 -14.35 13.41 13.54
N ILE A 250 -15.62 13.54 13.15
CA ILE A 250 -16.02 14.12 11.86
C ILE A 250 -17.00 15.26 12.05
N ASN A 251 -16.97 16.25 11.17
CA ASN A 251 -17.90 17.36 11.15
C ASN A 251 -19.24 16.93 10.50
N MET A 252 -20.14 16.34 11.31
CA MET A 252 -21.45 15.87 10.83
C MET A 252 -22.33 17.00 10.25
N ARG A 253 -22.17 18.26 10.73
CA ARG A 253 -22.90 19.40 10.14
C ARG A 253 -22.46 19.64 8.69
N LEU A 254 -21.17 19.52 8.42
CA LEU A 254 -20.61 19.69 7.07
C LEU A 254 -21.06 18.54 6.15
N MET A 255 -20.96 17.30 6.65
CA MET A 255 -21.47 16.12 5.96
C MET A 255 -22.92 16.26 5.52
N LEU A 256 -23.78 16.63 6.47
CA LEU A 256 -25.22 16.81 6.25
C LEU A 256 -25.53 17.95 5.25
N ARG A 257 -24.90 19.13 5.45
CA ARG A 257 -25.20 20.31 4.61
C ARG A 257 -24.75 20.18 3.18
N ASN A 258 -23.68 19.45 2.95
CA ASN A 258 -23.12 19.24 1.61
C ASN A 258 -23.53 17.90 0.97
N ASN A 259 -24.40 17.10 1.60
CA ASN A 259 -24.80 15.77 1.11
C ASN A 259 -23.60 14.89 0.76
N LEU A 260 -22.57 14.84 1.63
CA LEU A 260 -21.35 14.09 1.37
C LEU A 260 -21.55 12.60 1.63
N THR A 261 -20.87 11.79 0.84
CA THR A 261 -20.73 10.34 1.08
C THR A 261 -19.35 10.06 1.65
N LEU A 262 -19.28 9.34 2.77
CA LEU A 262 -18.03 8.81 3.33
C LEU A 262 -17.99 7.31 3.10
N LYS A 263 -16.88 6.84 2.50
CA LYS A 263 -16.61 5.41 2.29
C LYS A 263 -15.23 5.05 2.84
N SER A 264 -15.05 3.79 3.20
CA SER A 264 -13.76 3.21 3.56
C SER A 264 -13.83 1.70 3.34
N GLY A 265 -12.71 1.02 3.36
CA GLY A 265 -12.66 -0.43 3.29
C GLY A 265 -11.26 -0.98 3.11
N VAL A 266 -11.15 -2.29 3.27
CA VAL A 266 -9.93 -3.07 3.00
C VAL A 266 -10.16 -4.00 1.82
N THR A 267 -9.11 -4.42 1.15
CA THR A 267 -9.17 -5.35 0.03
C THR A 267 -9.63 -6.73 0.48
N LEU A 268 -10.80 -7.16 0.07
CA LEU A 268 -11.40 -8.46 0.44
C LEU A 268 -11.12 -9.54 -0.61
N ASP A 269 -11.31 -9.25 -1.88
CA ASP A 269 -11.15 -10.22 -3.00
C ASP A 269 -9.75 -10.11 -3.61
N ARG A 270 -8.74 -10.50 -2.80
CA ARG A 270 -7.32 -10.25 -3.08
C ARG A 270 -6.84 -10.86 -4.39
N ARG A 271 -7.20 -12.11 -4.65
CA ARG A 271 -6.75 -12.82 -5.85
C ARG A 271 -7.31 -12.20 -7.13
N ARG A 272 -8.61 -11.88 -7.14
CA ARG A 272 -9.24 -11.22 -8.29
C ARG A 272 -8.58 -9.88 -8.59
N VAL A 273 -8.39 -9.06 -7.58
CA VAL A 273 -7.81 -7.73 -7.79
C VAL A 273 -6.33 -7.74 -8.11
N LEU A 274 -5.56 -8.77 -7.70
CA LEU A 274 -4.21 -8.98 -8.23
C LEU A 274 -4.23 -9.27 -9.73
N GLY A 275 -5.19 -10.05 -10.21
CA GLY A 275 -5.39 -10.27 -11.64
C GLY A 275 -5.75 -8.98 -12.39
N LEU A 276 -6.58 -8.10 -11.79
CA LEU A 276 -6.84 -6.76 -12.34
C LEU A 276 -5.60 -5.88 -12.35
N ALA A 277 -4.79 -5.93 -11.29
CA ALA A 277 -3.55 -5.15 -11.20
C ALA A 277 -2.52 -5.61 -12.25
N ALA A 278 -2.40 -6.93 -12.47
CA ALA A 278 -1.54 -7.48 -13.52
C ALA A 278 -2.00 -6.99 -14.90
N LYS A 279 -3.29 -7.09 -15.21
CA LYS A 279 -3.86 -6.56 -16.47
C LYS A 279 -3.64 -5.06 -16.63
N PHE A 280 -3.89 -4.28 -15.58
CA PHE A 280 -3.67 -2.84 -15.59
C PHE A 280 -2.19 -2.50 -15.85
N ALA A 281 -1.27 -3.23 -15.21
CA ALA A 281 0.17 -3.05 -15.43
C ALA A 281 0.60 -3.42 -16.87
N ASP A 282 -0.01 -4.45 -17.49
CA ASP A 282 0.23 -4.79 -18.89
C ASP A 282 -0.22 -3.68 -19.85
N GLU A 283 -1.34 -2.99 -19.53
CA GLU A 283 -1.85 -1.83 -20.28
C GLU A 283 -1.01 -0.55 -20.01
N HIS A 284 -0.24 -0.54 -18.92
CA HIS A 284 0.59 0.59 -18.47
C HIS A 284 2.02 0.15 -18.12
N PRO A 285 2.83 -0.29 -19.12
CA PRO A 285 4.07 -1.02 -18.90
C PRO A 285 5.16 -0.24 -18.14
N GLU A 286 5.11 1.12 -18.15
CA GLU A 286 6.10 1.95 -17.45
C GLU A 286 5.71 2.21 -15.98
N LEU A 287 4.47 1.89 -15.57
CA LEU A 287 3.97 2.25 -14.24
C LEU A 287 4.82 1.65 -13.13
N LEU A 288 5.01 0.33 -13.13
CA LEU A 288 5.72 -0.37 -12.05
C LEU A 288 7.22 -0.02 -12.02
N ARG A 289 7.84 0.23 -13.17
CA ARG A 289 9.24 0.69 -13.26
C ARG A 289 9.41 2.07 -12.66
N THR A 290 8.51 3.00 -12.98
CA THR A 290 8.54 4.37 -12.43
C THR A 290 8.18 4.36 -10.94
N TYR A 291 7.31 3.45 -10.52
CA TYR A 291 6.86 3.31 -9.15
C TYR A 291 7.95 2.77 -8.22
N LEU A 292 8.74 1.77 -8.68
CA LEU A 292 9.85 1.21 -7.91
C LEU A 292 11.06 2.14 -8.00
N THR A 293 11.34 2.87 -6.93
CA THR A 293 12.45 3.85 -6.90
C THR A 293 13.70 3.35 -6.21
N HIS A 294 13.58 2.43 -5.25
CA HIS A 294 14.72 1.95 -4.46
C HIS A 294 14.64 0.43 -4.28
N THR A 295 15.80 -0.22 -4.39
CA THR A 295 15.94 -1.65 -4.13
C THR A 295 17.11 -1.88 -3.18
N PHE A 296 16.89 -2.68 -2.16
CA PHE A 296 17.89 -3.11 -1.18
C PHE A 296 18.04 -4.62 -1.25
N GLY A 297 19.22 -5.13 -0.94
CA GLY A 297 19.42 -6.57 -0.75
C GLY A 297 18.87 -7.06 0.59
N VAL A 298 18.63 -8.36 0.70
CA VAL A 298 18.17 -8.98 1.96
C VAL A 298 19.14 -8.77 3.13
N ASP A 299 20.40 -8.43 2.87
CA ASP A 299 21.40 -8.13 3.91
C ASP A 299 21.33 -6.69 4.40
N ASP A 300 20.54 -5.82 3.76
CA ASP A 300 20.37 -4.40 4.12
C ASP A 300 18.89 -4.01 4.34
N VAL A 301 18.15 -4.86 5.03
CA VAL A 301 16.77 -4.59 5.47
C VAL A 301 16.71 -3.34 6.35
N GLN A 302 17.70 -3.15 7.21
CA GLN A 302 17.79 -1.98 8.08
C GLN A 302 17.83 -0.68 7.27
N GLY A 303 18.69 -0.61 6.25
CA GLY A 303 18.79 0.56 5.36
C GLY A 303 17.51 0.86 4.61
N ALA A 304 16.78 -0.17 4.16
CA ALA A 304 15.48 -0.03 3.52
C ALA A 304 14.43 0.65 4.43
N PHE A 305 14.35 0.22 5.68
CA PHE A 305 13.40 0.79 6.66
C PHE A 305 13.85 2.16 7.19
N ASP A 306 15.15 2.39 7.35
CA ASP A 306 15.68 3.70 7.70
C ASP A 306 15.35 4.75 6.63
N LEU A 307 15.49 4.40 5.35
CA LEU A 307 15.08 5.25 4.25
C LEU A 307 13.55 5.45 4.26
N ALA A 308 12.77 4.39 4.48
CA ALA A 308 11.31 4.47 4.52
C ALA A 308 10.78 5.42 5.60
N CYS A 309 11.51 5.57 6.71
CA CYS A 309 11.14 6.45 7.82
C CYS A 309 11.45 7.94 7.58
N ARG A 310 12.21 8.29 6.55
CA ARG A 310 12.61 9.69 6.28
C ARG A 310 11.74 10.31 5.20
N PRO A 311 11.38 11.61 5.33
CA PRO A 311 10.84 12.36 4.21
C PRO A 311 11.87 12.41 3.09
N ASP A 312 11.50 11.96 1.89
CA ASP A 312 12.38 11.94 0.74
C ASP A 312 11.54 12.19 -0.53
N PRO A 313 11.82 13.27 -1.31
CA PRO A 313 11.10 13.59 -2.54
C PRO A 313 11.21 12.50 -3.60
N GLU A 314 12.36 11.81 -3.69
CA GLU A 314 12.63 10.82 -4.73
C GLU A 314 12.07 9.43 -4.39
N ARG A 315 11.75 9.18 -3.11
CA ARG A 315 11.30 7.87 -2.67
C ARG A 315 9.79 7.68 -2.91
N ILE A 316 9.43 6.67 -3.69
CA ILE A 316 8.05 6.21 -3.89
C ILE A 316 7.89 4.82 -3.29
N LYS A 317 8.47 3.81 -3.91
CA LYS A 317 8.40 2.42 -3.45
C LYS A 317 9.79 1.86 -3.23
N ILE A 318 9.94 1.17 -2.10
CA ILE A 318 11.14 0.41 -1.76
C ILE A 318 10.82 -1.07 -1.88
N ALA A 319 11.71 -1.81 -2.56
CA ALA A 319 11.72 -3.27 -2.55
C ALA A 319 12.98 -3.80 -1.86
N ILE A 320 12.85 -4.96 -1.25
CA ILE A 320 13.94 -5.77 -0.70
C ILE A 320 14.01 -7.03 -1.55
N GLY A 321 15.11 -7.25 -2.25
CA GLY A 321 15.31 -8.38 -3.16
C GLY A 321 16.31 -9.40 -2.62
N ALA A 322 16.17 -10.68 -3.07
CA ALA A 322 17.11 -11.75 -2.78
C ALA A 322 18.41 -11.61 -3.59
#